data_04db3bec847f196c81a131b41779923b
#
_entry.id   04db3bec847f196c81a131b41779923b
#
_cell.length_a   1.000
_cell.length_b   1.000
_cell.length_c   1.000
_cell.angle_alpha   90.00
_cell.angle_beta   90.00
_cell.angle_gamma   90.00
#
_symmetry.space_group_name_H-M   'P 1'
#
loop_
_entity.id
_entity.type
_entity.pdbx_description
1 polymer ?
#
loop_
_entity_poly.entity_id
_entity_poly.type
_entity_poly.pdbx_seq_one_letter_code
_entity_poly.pdbx_strand_id
1 'polypeptide(L)'
;MSYNTFTLSNGLRIIHAPNLSKVAYCGFAVDAGTRDEYEQEQGMAHFVEHLIFKGTEKRHAWHILNRMENVGGDLNAYTNKEETVIYSAFLAEHFPRAVELLADIVFHSTFPQHEIDKEVEVIIDEIQSYEDSPSELIFDDFEELIFPNHPLGRNILGKPELLRQFTSRNALEFTARFYKTTNMVFFVQGNIDFKKVIRTVEKAVSDISLSETNRQRIAPFTYIPQTLTINKDTHQAHVMIGSRGYHAYDEKRTGLYLLNNILGGPGMNSRLNLALRERRGLVSVSYTHLRAHETGRNL
;
A
#
# COMPACT_ATOMS: atom_id res chain seq x y z
N MET A 1 -7.09 -17.71 -14.70
CA MET A 1 -8.01 -16.57 -14.89
C MET A 1 -7.57 -15.82 -16.14
N SER A 2 -8.48 -15.43 -17.02
CA SER A 2 -8.15 -14.58 -18.17
C SER A 2 -8.35 -13.11 -17.77
N TYR A 3 -7.36 -12.28 -18.07
CA TYR A 3 -7.46 -10.83 -17.87
C TYR A 3 -7.58 -10.13 -19.21
N ASN A 4 -8.37 -9.07 -19.26
CA ASN A 4 -8.39 -8.15 -20.40
C ASN A 4 -7.49 -6.96 -20.05
N THR A 5 -6.69 -6.50 -21.01
CA THR A 5 -5.80 -5.34 -20.83
C THR A 5 -5.96 -4.34 -21.96
N PHE A 6 -5.81 -3.07 -21.63
CA PHE A 6 -5.82 -1.96 -22.59
C PHE A 6 -4.96 -0.81 -22.08
N THR A 7 -4.33 -0.07 -23.00
CA THR A 7 -3.57 1.13 -22.64
C THR A 7 -4.23 2.33 -23.34
N LEU A 8 -4.63 3.33 -22.55
CA LEU A 8 -5.19 4.57 -23.06
C LEU A 8 -4.13 5.42 -23.77
N SER A 9 -4.56 6.38 -24.58
CA SER A 9 -3.67 7.30 -25.29
C SER A 9 -2.77 8.13 -24.37
N ASN A 10 -3.22 8.40 -23.14
CA ASN A 10 -2.43 9.08 -22.12
C ASN A 10 -1.48 8.14 -21.32
N GLY A 11 -1.30 6.88 -21.76
CA GLY A 11 -0.39 5.91 -21.14
C GLY A 11 -0.97 5.13 -19.95
N LEU A 12 -2.15 5.47 -19.45
CA LEU A 12 -2.78 4.73 -18.35
C LEU A 12 -3.14 3.31 -18.79
N ARG A 13 -2.64 2.32 -18.06
CA ARG A 13 -2.92 0.91 -18.29
C ARG A 13 -4.18 0.50 -17.54
N ILE A 14 -5.06 -0.24 -18.21
CA ILE A 14 -6.28 -0.82 -17.63
C ILE A 14 -6.12 -2.34 -17.59
N ILE A 15 -6.43 -2.96 -16.46
CA ILE A 15 -6.56 -4.41 -16.29
C ILE A 15 -7.97 -4.74 -15.81
N HIS A 16 -8.62 -5.70 -16.43
CA HIS A 16 -9.96 -6.15 -16.06
C HIS A 16 -9.99 -7.65 -15.83
N ALA A 17 -10.42 -8.06 -14.65
CA ALA A 17 -10.71 -9.43 -14.27
C ALA A 17 -12.23 -9.67 -14.31
N PRO A 18 -12.79 -10.24 -15.39
CA PRO A 18 -14.23 -10.47 -15.48
C PRO A 18 -14.65 -11.58 -14.51
N ASN A 19 -15.76 -11.38 -13.83
CA ASN A 19 -16.44 -12.39 -13.03
C ASN A 19 -17.93 -12.20 -13.05
N LEU A 20 -18.72 -13.11 -12.46
CA LEU A 20 -20.19 -13.07 -12.45
C LEU A 20 -20.77 -12.38 -11.20
N SER A 21 -19.94 -11.87 -10.30
CA SER A 21 -20.39 -11.20 -9.09
C SER A 21 -21.15 -9.91 -9.40
N LYS A 22 -22.19 -9.63 -8.63
CA LYS A 22 -22.86 -8.32 -8.65
C LYS A 22 -22.02 -7.23 -7.97
N VAL A 23 -21.16 -7.61 -7.03
CA VAL A 23 -20.18 -6.72 -6.41
C VAL A 23 -18.96 -6.62 -7.34
N ALA A 24 -18.57 -5.40 -7.60
CA ALA A 24 -17.39 -5.07 -8.38
C ALA A 24 -16.41 -4.26 -7.54
N TYR A 25 -15.14 -4.31 -7.93
CA TYR A 25 -14.05 -3.53 -7.35
C TYR A 25 -13.36 -2.79 -8.48
N CYS A 26 -12.98 -1.56 -8.26
CA CYS A 26 -12.05 -0.87 -9.14
C CYS A 26 -11.19 0.12 -8.36
N GLY A 27 -10.05 0.48 -8.93
CA GLY A 27 -9.13 1.40 -8.28
C GLY A 27 -7.91 1.72 -9.12
N PHE A 28 -7.08 2.59 -8.58
CA PHE A 28 -5.75 2.90 -9.09
C PHE A 28 -4.71 2.26 -8.17
N ALA A 29 -3.81 1.50 -8.77
CA ALA A 29 -2.58 1.04 -8.12
C ALA A 29 -1.43 1.90 -8.65
N VAL A 30 -0.88 2.72 -7.78
CA VAL A 30 0.25 3.61 -8.07
C VAL A 30 1.53 2.90 -7.65
N ASP A 31 2.48 2.78 -8.57
CA ASP A 31 3.79 2.19 -8.29
C ASP A 31 4.68 3.22 -7.55
N ALA A 32 4.24 3.59 -6.35
CA ALA A 32 4.97 4.46 -5.42
C ALA A 32 4.50 4.20 -4.00
N GLY A 33 5.43 4.12 -3.07
CA GLY A 33 5.21 3.93 -1.65
C GLY A 33 6.31 4.60 -0.84
N THR A 34 6.45 4.22 0.43
CA THR A 34 7.41 4.86 1.33
C THR A 34 8.89 4.63 0.94
N ARG A 35 9.16 3.62 0.13
CA ARG A 35 10.50 3.41 -0.46
C ARG A 35 10.93 4.54 -1.39
N ASP A 36 10.00 5.24 -2.00
CA ASP A 36 10.25 6.28 -3.01
C ASP A 36 10.40 7.69 -2.40
N GLU A 37 10.24 7.81 -1.09
CA GLU A 37 10.37 9.05 -0.33
C GLU A 37 11.81 9.51 -0.20
N TYR A 38 12.02 10.82 -0.22
CA TYR A 38 13.29 11.41 0.20
C TYR A 38 13.46 11.31 1.73
N GLU A 39 14.68 11.55 2.22
CA GLU A 39 15.00 11.46 3.65
C GLU A 39 14.16 12.42 4.51
N GLN A 40 13.89 13.61 4.00
CA GLN A 40 13.13 14.66 4.70
C GLN A 40 11.61 14.53 4.53
N GLU A 41 11.12 13.55 3.82
CA GLU A 41 9.68 13.34 3.57
C GLU A 41 9.18 11.94 4.00
N GLN A 42 9.90 11.30 4.94
CA GLN A 42 9.49 9.99 5.45
C GLN A 42 8.10 10.06 6.07
N GLY A 43 7.21 9.18 5.59
CA GLY A 43 5.80 9.13 5.94
C GLY A 43 4.88 9.85 4.94
N MET A 44 5.41 10.52 3.91
CA MET A 44 4.61 11.30 2.96
C MET A 44 3.64 10.43 2.14
N ALA A 45 4.03 9.22 1.75
CA ALA A 45 3.17 8.32 0.98
C ALA A 45 1.91 7.93 1.78
N HIS A 46 2.08 7.57 3.04
CA HIS A 46 0.98 7.28 3.96
C HIS A 46 0.17 8.54 4.27
N PHE A 47 0.84 9.66 4.48
CA PHE A 47 0.19 10.95 4.72
C PHE A 47 -0.71 11.36 3.55
N VAL A 48 -0.26 11.21 2.30
CA VAL A 48 -1.07 11.45 1.10
C VAL A 48 -2.27 10.51 1.04
N GLU A 49 -2.14 9.26 1.45
CA GLU A 49 -3.26 8.33 1.55
C GLU A 49 -4.37 8.87 2.45
N HIS A 50 -4.06 9.36 3.66
CA HIS A 50 -5.03 9.99 4.56
C HIS A 50 -5.66 11.23 3.93
N LEU A 51 -4.87 12.04 3.26
CA LEU A 51 -5.29 13.32 2.72
C LEU A 51 -6.09 13.23 1.42
N ILE A 52 -5.97 12.12 0.67
CA ILE A 52 -6.62 12.00 -0.65
C ILE A 52 -8.15 12.08 -0.57
N PHE A 53 -8.72 11.82 0.61
CA PHE A 53 -10.16 11.89 0.88
C PHE A 53 -10.62 13.23 1.44
N LYS A 54 -9.71 14.21 1.64
CA LYS A 54 -9.99 15.45 2.37
C LYS A 54 -10.40 16.63 1.49
N GLY A 55 -10.25 16.52 0.18
CA GLY A 55 -10.71 17.54 -0.75
C GLY A 55 -10.10 17.46 -2.13
N THR A 56 -10.91 17.79 -3.14
CA THR A 56 -10.50 17.96 -4.53
C THR A 56 -10.88 19.37 -4.99
N GLU A 57 -10.50 19.73 -6.22
CA GLU A 57 -10.97 20.98 -6.85
C GLU A 57 -12.50 21.08 -6.91
N LYS A 58 -13.20 19.94 -6.97
CA LYS A 58 -14.67 19.88 -7.14
C LYS A 58 -15.43 19.49 -5.88
N ARG A 59 -14.75 18.89 -4.87
CA ARG A 59 -15.42 18.25 -3.73
C ARG A 59 -14.72 18.56 -2.42
N HIS A 60 -15.51 18.84 -1.40
CA HIS A 60 -15.06 18.78 0.00
C HIS A 60 -15.09 17.35 0.51
N ALA A 61 -14.38 17.06 1.61
CA ALA A 61 -14.26 15.72 2.22
C ALA A 61 -15.61 15.00 2.38
N TRP A 62 -16.63 15.70 2.90
CA TRP A 62 -17.96 15.13 3.10
C TRP A 62 -18.58 14.58 1.80
N HIS A 63 -18.40 15.28 0.67
CA HIS A 63 -18.92 14.84 -0.63
C HIS A 63 -18.16 13.63 -1.16
N ILE A 64 -16.85 13.53 -0.88
CA ILE A 64 -16.02 12.40 -1.28
C ILE A 64 -16.48 11.14 -0.52
N LEU A 65 -16.51 11.21 0.81
CA LEU A 65 -16.87 10.08 1.68
C LEU A 65 -18.28 9.55 1.38
N ASN A 66 -19.25 10.44 1.28
CA ASN A 66 -20.64 10.02 1.03
C ASN A 66 -20.91 9.58 -0.43
N ARG A 67 -19.99 9.83 -1.37
CA ARG A 67 -20.24 9.55 -2.79
C ARG A 67 -20.55 8.09 -3.08
N MET A 68 -19.79 7.18 -2.45
CA MET A 68 -20.02 5.74 -2.61
C MET A 68 -20.94 5.18 -1.52
N GLU A 69 -20.85 5.65 -0.29
CA GLU A 69 -21.71 5.20 0.81
C GLU A 69 -23.19 5.37 0.51
N ASN A 70 -23.60 6.47 -0.13
CA ASN A 70 -24.98 6.73 -0.54
C ASN A 70 -25.58 5.68 -1.49
N VAL A 71 -24.78 4.80 -2.04
CA VAL A 71 -25.19 3.69 -2.92
C VAL A 71 -24.75 2.33 -2.37
N GLY A 72 -24.38 2.27 -1.09
CA GLY A 72 -23.93 1.04 -0.42
C GLY A 72 -22.55 0.55 -0.91
N GLY A 73 -21.74 1.45 -1.45
CA GLY A 73 -20.36 1.17 -1.82
C GLY A 73 -19.38 1.63 -0.74
N ASP A 74 -18.19 1.08 -0.75
CA ASP A 74 -17.08 1.41 0.11
C ASP A 74 -15.97 2.12 -0.69
N LEU A 75 -15.24 3.03 -0.05
CA LEU A 75 -14.10 3.75 -0.60
C LEU A 75 -12.93 3.63 0.37
N ASN A 76 -11.80 3.13 -0.10
CA ASN A 76 -10.67 2.83 0.77
C ASN A 76 -9.33 3.02 0.05
N ALA A 77 -8.23 3.07 0.81
CA ALA A 77 -6.88 3.08 0.30
C ALA A 77 -5.94 2.30 1.23
N TYR A 78 -4.78 1.95 0.74
CA TYR A 78 -3.66 1.49 1.54
C TYR A 78 -2.33 1.85 0.89
N THR A 79 -1.32 2.03 1.73
CA THR A 79 0.06 2.30 1.33
C THR A 79 0.98 1.23 1.91
N ASN A 80 1.90 0.76 1.09
CA ASN A 80 3.01 -0.06 1.56
C ASN A 80 4.36 0.56 1.13
N LYS A 81 5.43 -0.21 1.23
CA LYS A 81 6.77 0.28 0.89
C LYS A 81 6.91 0.67 -0.60
N GLU A 82 6.18 0.05 -1.51
CA GLU A 82 6.43 0.14 -2.94
C GLU A 82 5.20 0.51 -3.78
N GLU A 83 4.00 0.52 -3.18
CA GLU A 83 2.76 0.88 -3.87
C GLU A 83 1.78 1.59 -2.95
N THR A 84 0.92 2.39 -3.55
CA THR A 84 -0.28 2.97 -2.95
C THR A 84 -1.48 2.58 -3.80
N VAL A 85 -2.52 2.03 -3.18
CA VAL A 85 -3.73 1.59 -3.88
C VAL A 85 -4.93 2.35 -3.33
N ILE A 86 -5.70 2.97 -4.22
CA ILE A 86 -6.94 3.68 -3.91
C ILE A 86 -8.06 2.96 -4.65
N TYR A 87 -9.07 2.48 -3.94
CA TYR A 87 -10.08 1.62 -4.53
C TYR A 87 -11.47 1.78 -3.91
N SER A 88 -12.45 1.26 -4.62
CA SER A 88 -13.84 1.19 -4.16
C SER A 88 -14.44 -0.17 -4.45
N ALA A 89 -15.29 -0.65 -3.53
CA ALA A 89 -16.16 -1.80 -3.68
C ALA A 89 -17.61 -1.33 -3.83
N PHE A 90 -18.37 -1.87 -4.78
CA PHE A 90 -19.72 -1.37 -5.10
C PHE A 90 -20.52 -2.39 -5.92
N LEU A 91 -21.84 -2.16 -6.05
CA LEU A 91 -22.65 -2.89 -7.03
C LEU A 91 -22.31 -2.42 -8.45
N ALA A 92 -22.11 -3.37 -9.37
CA ALA A 92 -21.59 -3.15 -10.74
C ALA A 92 -22.33 -2.05 -11.54
N GLU A 93 -23.58 -1.75 -11.21
CA GLU A 93 -24.35 -0.64 -11.83
C GLU A 93 -23.76 0.74 -11.48
N HIS A 94 -23.09 0.88 -10.33
CA HIS A 94 -22.47 2.13 -9.86
C HIS A 94 -21.03 2.33 -10.37
N PHE A 95 -20.54 1.48 -11.25
CA PHE A 95 -19.19 1.57 -11.82
C PHE A 95 -18.81 2.98 -12.34
N PRO A 96 -19.67 3.67 -13.15
CA PRO A 96 -19.31 5.01 -13.62
C PRO A 96 -19.13 6.04 -12.50
N ARG A 97 -19.89 5.88 -11.40
CA ARG A 97 -19.80 6.74 -10.21
C ARG A 97 -18.47 6.53 -9.47
N ALA A 98 -18.06 5.27 -9.31
CA ALA A 98 -16.81 4.91 -8.65
C ALA A 98 -15.60 5.41 -9.46
N VAL A 99 -15.61 5.18 -10.79
CA VAL A 99 -14.51 5.63 -11.67
C VAL A 99 -14.36 7.15 -11.65
N GLU A 100 -15.46 7.87 -11.72
CA GLU A 100 -15.45 9.34 -11.70
C GLU A 100 -14.90 9.90 -10.38
N LEU A 101 -15.32 9.31 -9.25
CA LEU A 101 -14.80 9.69 -7.94
C LEU A 101 -13.32 9.37 -7.79
N LEU A 102 -12.92 8.15 -8.14
CA LEU A 102 -11.52 7.71 -8.02
C LEU A 102 -10.59 8.56 -8.89
N ALA A 103 -11.00 8.89 -10.12
CA ALA A 103 -10.21 9.79 -10.96
C ALA A 103 -10.09 11.19 -10.34
N ASP A 104 -11.17 11.72 -9.77
CA ASP A 104 -11.17 13.04 -9.13
C ASP A 104 -10.21 13.08 -7.92
N ILE A 105 -10.27 12.09 -7.02
CA ILE A 105 -9.40 12.08 -5.84
C ILE A 105 -7.94 11.77 -6.18
N VAL A 106 -7.66 10.98 -7.22
CA VAL A 106 -6.28 10.62 -7.60
C VAL A 106 -5.58 11.77 -8.34
N PHE A 107 -6.29 12.50 -9.21
CA PHE A 107 -5.68 13.49 -10.09
C PHE A 107 -5.94 14.94 -9.72
N HIS A 108 -6.97 15.22 -8.90
CA HIS A 108 -7.42 16.57 -8.59
C HIS A 108 -7.48 16.89 -7.09
N SER A 109 -6.82 16.09 -6.23
CA SER A 109 -6.71 16.40 -4.80
C SER A 109 -5.95 17.69 -4.57
N THR A 110 -6.46 18.50 -3.65
CA THR A 110 -5.90 19.84 -3.32
C THR A 110 -5.14 19.88 -2.02
N PHE A 111 -5.28 18.84 -1.20
CA PHE A 111 -4.62 18.73 0.11
C PHE A 111 -4.74 20.01 0.95
N PRO A 112 -5.96 20.41 1.39
CA PRO A 112 -6.15 21.66 2.10
C PRO A 112 -5.35 21.72 3.40
N GLN A 113 -4.63 22.82 3.67
CA GLN A 113 -3.74 22.93 4.83
C GLN A 113 -4.46 22.69 6.16
N HIS A 114 -5.69 23.16 6.32
CA HIS A 114 -6.46 22.95 7.54
C HIS A 114 -6.85 21.47 7.79
N GLU A 115 -6.88 20.65 6.76
CA GLU A 115 -7.05 19.20 6.91
C GLU A 115 -5.71 18.51 7.20
N ILE A 116 -4.61 19.00 6.62
CA ILE A 116 -3.26 18.56 6.95
C ILE A 116 -2.98 18.73 8.44
N ASP A 117 -3.26 19.92 8.98
CA ASP A 117 -3.02 20.24 10.39
C ASP A 117 -3.77 19.30 11.35
N LYS A 118 -4.93 18.79 10.94
CA LYS A 118 -5.69 17.79 11.71
C LYS A 118 -5.12 16.38 11.55
N GLU A 119 -4.79 15.98 10.31
CA GLU A 119 -4.32 14.63 10.03
C GLU A 119 -2.94 14.37 10.61
N VAL A 120 -2.10 15.39 10.77
CA VAL A 120 -0.81 15.26 11.47
C VAL A 120 -0.99 14.69 12.86
N GLU A 121 -1.94 15.21 13.65
CA GLU A 121 -2.17 14.68 15.01
C GLU A 121 -2.78 13.27 14.96
N VAL A 122 -3.66 12.98 14.01
CA VAL A 122 -4.24 11.63 13.83
C VAL A 122 -3.15 10.59 13.56
N ILE A 123 -2.20 10.91 12.66
CA ILE A 123 -1.11 9.98 12.33
C ILE A 123 -0.11 9.87 13.48
N ILE A 124 0.12 10.94 14.24
CA ILE A 124 0.96 10.88 15.44
C ILE A 124 0.33 9.96 16.50
N ASP A 125 -0.99 10.05 16.70
CA ASP A 125 -1.72 9.15 17.59
C ASP A 125 -1.64 7.69 17.08
N GLU A 126 -1.67 7.46 15.77
CA GLU A 126 -1.48 6.15 15.17
C GLU A 126 -0.06 5.63 15.43
N ILE A 127 0.98 6.45 15.26
CA ILE A 127 2.37 6.08 15.60
C ILE A 127 2.47 5.64 17.06
N GLN A 128 1.89 6.40 17.99
CA GLN A 128 1.91 6.06 19.41
C GLN A 128 1.18 4.74 19.69
N SER A 129 0.06 4.49 19.03
CA SER A 129 -0.68 3.23 19.13
C SER A 129 0.17 2.02 18.69
N TYR A 130 0.97 2.17 17.63
CA TYR A 130 1.93 1.15 17.20
C TYR A 130 3.08 0.97 18.18
N GLU A 131 3.62 2.05 18.75
CA GLU A 131 4.67 2.02 19.77
C GLU A 131 4.21 1.31 21.03
N ASP A 132 2.93 1.40 21.36
CA ASP A 132 2.30 0.71 22.50
C ASP A 132 1.95 -0.76 22.19
N SER A 133 2.11 -1.21 20.95
CA SER A 133 1.85 -2.59 20.50
C SER A 133 3.13 -3.34 20.12
N PRO A 134 3.84 -3.97 21.06
CA PRO A 134 5.10 -4.68 20.76
C PRO A 134 4.96 -5.79 19.74
N SER A 135 3.78 -6.38 19.61
CA SER A 135 3.48 -7.42 18.62
C SER A 135 3.44 -6.90 17.18
N GLU A 136 3.18 -5.62 17.00
CA GLU A 136 3.17 -4.94 15.70
C GLU A 136 4.50 -4.25 15.43
N LEU A 137 5.01 -3.49 16.40
CA LEU A 137 6.26 -2.77 16.30
C LEU A 137 7.47 -3.67 15.94
N ILE A 138 7.48 -4.91 16.42
CA ILE A 138 8.57 -5.86 16.12
C ILE A 138 8.74 -6.13 14.62
N PHE A 139 7.69 -5.95 13.80
CA PHE A 139 7.80 -6.09 12.35
C PHE A 139 8.59 -4.93 11.73
N ASP A 140 8.34 -3.71 12.18
CA ASP A 140 9.05 -2.52 11.69
C ASP A 140 10.50 -2.52 12.16
N ASP A 141 10.75 -2.81 13.44
CA ASP A 141 12.11 -2.98 14.01
C ASP A 141 12.89 -4.04 13.24
N PHE A 142 12.23 -5.13 12.85
CA PHE A 142 12.86 -6.21 12.10
C PHE A 142 13.13 -5.84 10.64
N GLU A 143 12.23 -5.11 9.98
CA GLU A 143 12.46 -4.60 8.63
C GLU A 143 13.63 -3.61 8.60
N GLU A 144 13.73 -2.73 9.60
CA GLU A 144 14.87 -1.81 9.73
C GLU A 144 16.19 -2.57 9.95
N LEU A 145 16.16 -3.64 10.76
CA LEU A 145 17.32 -4.50 11.00
C LEU A 145 17.77 -5.24 9.74
N ILE A 146 16.83 -5.70 8.89
CA ILE A 146 17.12 -6.39 7.61
C ILE A 146 17.59 -5.42 6.52
N PHE A 147 17.07 -4.19 6.52
CA PHE A 147 17.36 -3.16 5.51
C PHE A 147 17.96 -1.89 6.14
N PRO A 148 19.07 -1.98 6.89
CA PRO A 148 19.64 -0.84 7.58
C PRO A 148 20.04 0.25 6.59
N ASN A 149 19.69 1.51 6.91
CA ASN A 149 19.96 2.67 6.07
C ASN A 149 19.42 2.58 4.62
N HIS A 150 18.40 1.77 4.42
CA HIS A 150 17.74 1.64 3.13
C HIS A 150 16.25 1.99 3.25
N PRO A 151 15.62 2.63 2.25
CA PRO A 151 14.21 3.02 2.32
C PRO A 151 13.22 1.89 2.63
N LEU A 152 13.52 0.65 2.28
CA LEU A 152 12.71 -0.52 2.64
C LEU A 152 12.65 -0.79 4.16
N GLY A 153 13.64 -0.34 4.93
CA GLY A 153 13.65 -0.47 6.38
C GLY A 153 12.94 0.65 7.12
N ARG A 154 12.51 1.72 6.45
CA ARG A 154 11.82 2.85 7.10
C ARG A 154 10.43 2.46 7.53
N ASN A 155 9.95 3.02 8.66
CA ASN A 155 8.56 2.89 9.05
C ASN A 155 7.63 3.58 8.04
N ILE A 156 6.49 2.97 7.72
CA ILE A 156 5.50 3.51 6.77
C ILE A 156 4.86 4.79 7.29
N LEU A 157 4.65 4.87 8.60
CA LEU A 157 4.02 6.02 9.26
C LEU A 157 4.91 7.27 9.28
N GLY A 158 6.22 7.11 9.03
CA GLY A 158 7.17 8.21 9.06
C GLY A 158 7.63 8.59 10.47
N LYS A 159 8.00 9.86 10.65
CA LYS A 159 8.52 10.42 11.92
C LYS A 159 7.70 11.63 12.34
N PRO A 160 7.27 11.74 13.61
CA PRO A 160 6.47 12.88 14.11
C PRO A 160 7.10 14.25 13.82
N GLU A 161 8.43 14.36 13.88
CA GLU A 161 9.15 15.61 13.64
C GLU A 161 9.05 16.07 12.18
N LEU A 162 8.96 15.14 11.23
CA LEU A 162 8.79 15.43 9.81
C LEU A 162 7.33 15.70 9.49
N LEU A 163 6.41 14.89 10.02
CA LEU A 163 4.97 15.05 9.80
C LEU A 163 4.49 16.46 10.17
N ARG A 164 4.98 17.05 11.29
CA ARG A 164 4.65 18.42 11.72
C ARG A 164 5.14 19.50 10.77
N GLN A 165 6.01 19.19 9.83
CA GLN A 165 6.54 20.14 8.85
C GLN A 165 5.84 20.03 7.49
N PHE A 166 4.94 19.06 7.31
CA PHE A 166 4.29 18.82 6.03
C PHE A 166 3.25 19.90 5.71
N THR A 167 3.21 20.27 4.46
CA THR A 167 2.33 21.29 3.91
C THR A 167 1.60 20.77 2.68
N SER A 168 0.54 21.47 2.26
CA SER A 168 -0.13 21.20 0.97
C SER A 168 0.86 21.09 -0.18
N ARG A 169 1.88 21.94 -0.19
CA ARG A 169 2.91 21.94 -1.22
C ARG A 169 3.70 20.63 -1.26
N ASN A 170 4.09 20.08 -0.11
CA ASN A 170 4.84 18.82 -0.04
C ASN A 170 3.99 17.65 -0.58
N ALA A 171 2.71 17.57 -0.21
CA ALA A 171 1.80 16.55 -0.71
C ALA A 171 1.58 16.66 -2.24
N LEU A 172 1.40 17.89 -2.75
CA LEU A 172 1.30 18.15 -4.19
C LEU A 172 2.59 17.81 -4.94
N GLU A 173 3.76 18.13 -4.39
CA GLU A 173 5.05 17.78 -4.99
C GLU A 173 5.28 16.28 -5.02
N PHE A 174 4.87 15.55 -3.98
CA PHE A 174 4.94 14.08 -3.94
C PHE A 174 4.03 13.45 -4.99
N THR A 175 2.76 13.84 -5.05
CA THR A 175 1.82 13.32 -6.05
C THR A 175 2.23 13.73 -7.47
N ALA A 176 2.73 14.95 -7.66
CA ALA A 176 3.25 15.39 -8.95
C ALA A 176 4.45 14.58 -9.46
N ARG A 177 5.24 13.94 -8.58
CA ARG A 177 6.33 13.04 -8.98
C ARG A 177 5.84 11.65 -9.35
N PHE A 178 4.88 11.10 -8.60
CA PHE A 178 4.59 9.66 -8.63
C PHE A 178 3.21 9.31 -9.19
N TYR A 179 2.20 10.18 -9.08
CA TYR A 179 0.84 9.93 -9.58
C TYR A 179 0.76 10.25 -11.07
N LYS A 180 1.58 9.54 -11.85
CA LYS A 180 1.71 9.69 -13.29
C LYS A 180 0.98 8.57 -14.02
N THR A 181 0.39 8.86 -15.16
CA THR A 181 -0.41 7.90 -15.93
C THR A 181 0.37 6.64 -16.31
N THR A 182 1.66 6.74 -16.61
CA THR A 182 2.50 5.58 -16.93
C THR A 182 2.98 4.83 -15.69
N ASN A 183 2.89 5.45 -14.50
CA ASN A 183 3.32 4.89 -13.22
C ASN A 183 2.19 4.23 -12.44
N MET A 184 1.03 4.04 -13.05
CA MET A 184 -0.13 3.43 -12.40
C MET A 184 -0.88 2.48 -13.32
N VAL A 185 -1.72 1.67 -12.68
CA VAL A 185 -2.66 0.78 -13.36
C VAL A 185 -4.05 1.03 -12.80
N PHE A 186 -5.04 1.21 -13.67
CA PHE A 186 -6.43 1.14 -13.27
C PHE A 186 -6.90 -0.31 -13.35
N PHE A 187 -7.31 -0.87 -12.23
CA PHE A 187 -7.81 -2.24 -12.17
C PHE A 187 -9.32 -2.28 -11.98
N VAL A 188 -9.94 -3.32 -12.56
CA VAL A 188 -11.37 -3.61 -12.39
C VAL A 188 -11.56 -5.09 -12.20
N GLN A 189 -12.36 -5.48 -11.23
CA GLN A 189 -12.86 -6.84 -11.06
C GLN A 189 -14.39 -6.81 -10.94
N GLY A 190 -15.12 -7.53 -11.80
CA GLY A 190 -16.56 -7.57 -11.71
C GLY A 190 -17.25 -7.96 -13.00
N ASN A 191 -18.60 -8.02 -12.96
CA ASN A 191 -19.45 -8.28 -14.10
C ASN A 191 -19.73 -6.99 -14.89
N ILE A 192 -18.71 -6.50 -15.58
CA ILE A 192 -18.79 -5.26 -16.35
C ILE A 192 -18.20 -5.52 -17.74
N ASP A 193 -18.90 -5.07 -18.79
CA ASP A 193 -18.41 -5.18 -20.17
C ASP A 193 -17.10 -4.42 -20.36
N PHE A 194 -16.08 -5.05 -20.96
CA PHE A 194 -14.76 -4.46 -21.08
C PHE A 194 -14.74 -3.19 -21.94
N LYS A 195 -15.55 -3.12 -22.99
CA LYS A 195 -15.67 -1.88 -23.81
C LYS A 195 -16.28 -0.74 -22.98
N LYS A 196 -17.21 -1.07 -22.07
CA LYS A 196 -17.76 -0.10 -21.12
C LYS A 196 -16.70 0.35 -20.14
N VAL A 197 -15.85 -0.56 -19.64
CA VAL A 197 -14.72 -0.20 -18.77
C VAL A 197 -13.83 0.83 -19.46
N ILE A 198 -13.31 0.53 -20.65
CA ILE A 198 -12.42 1.43 -21.40
C ILE A 198 -13.06 2.82 -21.58
N ARG A 199 -14.27 2.89 -22.12
CA ARG A 199 -14.95 4.17 -22.38
C ARG A 199 -15.21 4.99 -21.12
N THR A 200 -15.52 4.32 -20.01
CA THR A 200 -15.81 5.01 -18.74
C THR A 200 -14.54 5.60 -18.14
N VAL A 201 -13.44 4.83 -18.13
CA VAL A 201 -12.15 5.30 -17.63
C VAL A 201 -11.58 6.39 -18.53
N GLU A 202 -11.58 6.19 -19.84
CA GLU A 202 -11.12 7.19 -20.82
C GLU A 202 -11.84 8.54 -20.65
N LYS A 203 -13.16 8.51 -20.45
CA LYS A 203 -13.94 9.72 -20.17
C LYS A 203 -13.54 10.38 -18.84
N ALA A 204 -13.29 9.59 -17.79
CA ALA A 204 -13.00 10.10 -16.46
C ALA A 204 -11.60 10.73 -16.35
N VAL A 205 -10.66 10.33 -17.23
CA VAL A 205 -9.29 10.85 -17.27
C VAL A 205 -8.99 11.62 -18.58
N SER A 206 -10.02 12.14 -19.23
CA SER A 206 -9.89 12.82 -20.53
C SER A 206 -9.11 14.13 -20.50
N ASP A 207 -9.03 14.76 -19.34
CA ASP A 207 -8.26 15.97 -19.06
C ASP A 207 -6.83 15.68 -18.59
N ILE A 208 -6.49 14.42 -18.36
CA ILE A 208 -5.17 14.01 -17.86
C ILE A 208 -4.26 13.64 -19.02
N SER A 209 -3.24 14.43 -19.22
CA SER A 209 -2.24 14.20 -20.27
C SER A 209 -1.29 13.05 -19.94
N LEU A 210 -0.62 12.51 -20.98
CA LEU A 210 0.49 11.57 -20.80
C LEU A 210 1.54 12.15 -19.86
N SER A 211 1.90 11.42 -18.84
CA SER A 211 2.92 11.83 -17.87
C SER A 211 3.73 10.64 -17.39
N GLU A 212 5.03 10.84 -17.25
CA GLU A 212 6.01 9.82 -16.88
C GLU A 212 6.69 10.18 -15.56
N THR A 213 7.07 9.16 -14.80
CA THR A 213 7.91 9.33 -13.62
C THR A 213 9.36 9.02 -13.97
N ASN A 214 10.28 9.83 -13.45
CA ASN A 214 11.71 9.54 -13.49
C ASN A 214 12.15 9.11 -12.09
N ARG A 215 12.18 7.82 -11.86
CA ARG A 215 12.48 7.22 -10.56
C ARG A 215 13.51 6.11 -10.71
N GLN A 216 14.48 6.08 -9.80
CA GLN A 216 15.40 4.96 -9.65
C GLN A 216 15.28 4.39 -8.24
N ARG A 217 14.86 3.14 -8.13
CA ARG A 217 14.91 2.37 -6.89
C ARG A 217 16.28 1.73 -6.76
N ILE A 218 16.97 2.04 -5.69
CA ILE A 218 18.26 1.43 -5.38
C ILE A 218 18.02 0.04 -4.80
N ALA A 219 18.83 -0.94 -5.25
CA ALA A 219 18.80 -2.28 -4.66
C ALA A 219 19.36 -2.26 -3.22
N PRO A 220 18.82 -3.06 -2.29
CA PRO A 220 19.38 -3.13 -0.95
C PRO A 220 20.83 -3.62 -0.98
N PHE A 221 21.67 -3.05 -0.09
CA PHE A 221 23.05 -3.47 0.09
C PHE A 221 23.18 -4.93 0.52
N THR A 222 24.41 -5.43 0.56
CA THR A 222 24.71 -6.77 1.06
C THR A 222 24.12 -6.98 2.45
N TYR A 223 23.42 -8.10 2.62
CA TYR A 223 22.82 -8.48 3.90
C TYR A 223 23.92 -8.92 4.89
N ILE A 224 23.89 -8.34 6.08
CA ILE A 224 24.75 -8.74 7.21
C ILE A 224 23.82 -9.18 8.34
N PRO A 225 23.93 -10.44 8.82
CA PRO A 225 23.13 -10.91 9.93
C PRO A 225 23.37 -10.08 11.20
N GLN A 226 22.29 -9.70 11.88
CA GLN A 226 22.32 -8.92 13.11
C GLN A 226 21.37 -9.52 14.14
N THR A 227 21.56 -9.15 15.39
CA THR A 227 20.66 -9.48 16.51
C THR A 227 20.39 -8.20 17.28
N LEU A 228 19.13 -7.92 17.52
CA LEU A 228 18.68 -6.79 18.33
C LEU A 228 17.83 -7.32 19.47
N THR A 229 18.06 -6.80 20.68
CA THR A 229 17.21 -7.05 21.85
C THR A 229 16.78 -5.72 22.42
N ILE A 230 15.47 -5.50 22.46
CA ILE A 230 14.85 -4.30 23.03
C ILE A 230 14.12 -4.70 24.30
N ASN A 231 14.43 -4.06 25.42
CA ASN A 231 13.73 -4.26 26.67
C ASN A 231 12.56 -3.27 26.77
N LYS A 232 11.35 -3.81 26.87
CA LYS A 232 10.12 -3.04 27.10
C LYS A 232 9.43 -3.54 28.36
N ASP A 233 8.72 -2.68 29.04
CA ASP A 233 7.92 -3.05 30.23
C ASP A 233 6.59 -3.71 29.77
N THR A 234 6.69 -4.96 29.33
CA THR A 234 5.56 -5.76 28.82
C THR A 234 5.56 -7.14 29.42
N HIS A 235 4.38 -7.76 29.55
CA HIS A 235 4.23 -9.11 30.14
C HIS A 235 4.64 -10.25 29.19
N GLN A 236 4.77 -9.99 27.88
CA GLN A 236 5.08 -11.00 26.88
C GLN A 236 6.37 -10.68 26.15
N ALA A 237 7.15 -11.71 25.86
CA ALA A 237 8.28 -11.60 24.94
C ALA A 237 7.83 -11.88 23.51
N HIS A 238 8.22 -11.00 22.61
CA HIS A 238 8.02 -11.17 21.17
C HIS A 238 9.37 -11.47 20.52
N VAL A 239 9.42 -12.48 19.67
CA VAL A 239 10.65 -12.90 18.99
C VAL A 239 10.41 -13.01 17.51
N MET A 240 11.24 -12.36 16.72
CA MET A 240 11.24 -12.48 15.27
C MET A 240 12.59 -12.98 14.78
N ILE A 241 12.57 -13.98 13.89
CA ILE A 241 13.77 -14.57 13.28
C ILE A 241 13.53 -14.67 11.79
N GLY A 242 14.45 -14.16 10.99
CA GLY A 242 14.31 -14.21 9.54
C GLY A 242 15.54 -13.72 8.81
N SER A 243 15.43 -13.62 7.51
CA SER A 243 16.47 -13.10 6.63
C SER A 243 15.84 -12.55 5.34
N ARG A 244 16.66 -11.90 4.50
CA ARG A 244 16.23 -11.58 3.14
C ARG A 244 15.92 -12.86 2.36
N GLY A 245 14.76 -12.87 1.70
CA GLY A 245 14.36 -13.92 0.79
C GLY A 245 14.73 -13.60 -0.67
N TYR A 246 14.12 -14.31 -1.58
CA TYR A 246 14.21 -14.04 -3.01
C TYR A 246 13.31 -12.87 -3.40
N HIS A 247 13.68 -12.10 -4.42
CA HIS A 247 12.85 -11.03 -4.96
C HIS A 247 11.57 -11.60 -5.65
N ALA A 248 10.60 -10.73 -5.91
CA ALA A 248 9.27 -11.12 -6.40
C ALA A 248 9.29 -11.92 -7.72
N TYR A 249 10.28 -11.73 -8.57
CA TYR A 249 10.41 -12.39 -9.88
C TYR A 249 11.41 -13.55 -9.90
N ASP A 250 11.98 -13.93 -8.75
CA ASP A 250 12.93 -15.08 -8.68
C ASP A 250 12.16 -16.38 -8.84
N GLU A 251 12.69 -17.29 -9.67
CA GLU A 251 12.09 -18.61 -9.91
C GLU A 251 12.01 -19.47 -8.64
N LYS A 252 12.94 -19.29 -7.71
CA LYS A 252 13.01 -20.01 -6.43
C LYS A 252 11.95 -19.54 -5.42
N ARG A 253 11.27 -18.43 -5.68
CA ARG A 253 10.23 -17.86 -4.79
C ARG A 253 9.16 -18.90 -4.45
N THR A 254 8.67 -19.65 -5.41
CA THR A 254 7.64 -20.68 -5.19
C THR A 254 8.09 -21.74 -4.19
N GLY A 255 9.36 -22.19 -4.28
CA GLY A 255 9.94 -23.12 -3.30
C GLY A 255 10.04 -22.51 -1.91
N LEU A 256 10.37 -21.22 -1.81
CA LEU A 256 10.42 -20.51 -0.54
C LEU A 256 9.01 -20.35 0.08
N TYR A 257 7.98 -20.09 -0.72
CA TYR A 257 6.58 -20.10 -0.25
C TYR A 257 6.17 -21.46 0.32
N LEU A 258 6.52 -22.54 -0.37
CA LEU A 258 6.22 -23.89 0.12
C LEU A 258 6.96 -24.18 1.43
N LEU A 259 8.24 -23.85 1.51
CA LEU A 259 9.03 -24.00 2.75
C LEU A 259 8.43 -23.21 3.90
N ASN A 260 8.08 -21.96 3.66
CA ASN A 260 7.43 -21.08 4.63
C ASN A 260 6.12 -21.70 5.16
N ASN A 261 5.29 -22.24 4.28
CA ASN A 261 4.04 -22.90 4.65
C ASN A 261 4.26 -24.18 5.48
N ILE A 262 5.27 -24.99 5.14
CA ILE A 262 5.63 -26.19 5.90
C ILE A 262 6.12 -25.83 7.30
N LEU A 263 6.90 -24.76 7.44
CA LEU A 263 7.48 -24.34 8.72
C LEU A 263 6.43 -23.73 9.65
N GLY A 264 5.67 -22.76 9.19
CA GLY A 264 4.77 -21.96 10.05
C GLY A 264 3.55 -21.41 9.30
N GLY A 265 3.05 -22.13 8.28
CA GLY A 265 1.79 -21.78 7.62
C GLY A 265 0.58 -21.87 8.56
N PRO A 266 -0.61 -21.48 8.10
CA PRO A 266 -1.81 -21.34 8.94
C PRO A 266 -2.33 -22.65 9.53
N GLY A 267 -1.84 -23.80 9.07
CA GLY A 267 -2.24 -25.10 9.58
C GLY A 267 -1.66 -25.39 10.98
N MET A 268 -2.49 -25.93 11.86
CA MET A 268 -2.06 -26.31 13.22
C MET A 268 -0.96 -27.39 13.20
N ASN A 269 -0.81 -28.11 12.09
CA ASN A 269 0.19 -29.15 11.86
C ASN A 269 1.52 -28.62 11.28
N SER A 270 1.69 -27.33 11.13
CA SER A 270 2.97 -26.75 10.72
C SER A 270 4.09 -27.10 11.73
N ARG A 271 5.32 -27.25 11.25
CA ARG A 271 6.43 -27.75 12.06
C ARG A 271 6.72 -26.91 13.29
N LEU A 272 6.72 -25.59 13.16
CA LEU A 272 6.97 -24.68 14.29
C LEU A 272 5.80 -24.71 15.28
N ASN A 273 4.56 -24.72 14.82
CA ASN A 273 3.40 -24.82 15.68
C ASN A 273 3.44 -26.13 16.51
N LEU A 274 3.68 -27.27 15.88
CA LEU A 274 3.82 -28.54 16.59
C LEU A 274 5.01 -28.54 17.56
N ALA A 275 6.15 -27.94 17.20
CA ALA A 275 7.35 -27.99 18.02
C ALA A 275 7.30 -27.01 19.19
N LEU A 276 6.82 -25.79 19.00
CA LEU A 276 6.87 -24.73 19.99
C LEU A 276 5.61 -24.67 20.85
N ARG A 277 4.44 -24.78 20.21
CA ARG A 277 3.16 -24.71 20.90
C ARG A 277 2.73 -26.05 21.47
N GLU A 278 2.49 -27.06 20.59
CA GLU A 278 1.85 -28.30 20.99
C GLU A 278 2.72 -29.17 21.89
N ARG A 279 4.02 -29.31 21.57
CA ARG A 279 4.91 -30.18 22.33
C ARG A 279 5.57 -29.52 23.54
N ARG A 280 5.78 -28.20 23.50
CA ARG A 280 6.57 -27.49 24.50
C ARG A 280 5.82 -26.39 25.25
N GLY A 281 4.66 -25.94 24.76
CA GLY A 281 3.87 -24.87 25.39
C GLY A 281 4.63 -23.54 25.55
N LEU A 282 5.62 -23.28 24.70
CA LEU A 282 6.45 -22.08 24.80
C LEU A 282 5.81 -20.83 24.24
N VAL A 283 4.89 -21.01 23.28
CA VAL A 283 4.22 -19.91 22.60
C VAL A 283 2.73 -20.21 22.43
N SER A 284 1.90 -19.18 22.47
CA SER A 284 0.47 -19.27 22.10
C SER A 284 0.26 -19.20 20.60
N VAL A 285 1.10 -18.47 19.90
CA VAL A 285 1.06 -18.28 18.45
C VAL A 285 2.47 -18.44 17.87
N SER A 286 2.57 -19.17 16.76
CA SER A 286 3.78 -19.26 15.94
C SER A 286 3.35 -19.27 14.47
N TYR A 287 3.86 -18.36 13.69
CA TYR A 287 3.61 -18.29 12.24
C TYR A 287 4.84 -17.81 11.47
N THR A 288 4.84 -18.06 10.18
CA THR A 288 5.89 -17.57 9.28
C THR A 288 5.29 -16.68 8.20
N HIS A 289 5.94 -15.58 7.92
CA HIS A 289 5.59 -14.66 6.84
C HIS A 289 6.65 -14.63 5.77
N LEU A 290 6.22 -14.45 4.54
CA LEU A 290 7.05 -14.09 3.42
C LEU A 290 6.47 -12.82 2.80
N ARG A 291 7.17 -11.71 2.95
CA ARG A 291 6.86 -10.46 2.26
C ARG A 291 7.77 -10.35 1.04
N ALA A 292 7.21 -10.16 -0.14
CA ALA A 292 7.95 -9.96 -1.37
C ALA A 292 8.01 -8.46 -1.68
N HIS A 293 9.21 -7.90 -1.72
CA HIS A 293 9.45 -6.55 -2.23
C HIS A 293 9.93 -6.62 -3.69
N GLU A 294 9.45 -5.74 -4.54
CA GLU A 294 9.85 -5.66 -5.95
C GLU A 294 11.23 -5.00 -6.09
N THR A 295 12.30 -5.70 -5.72
CA THR A 295 13.67 -5.15 -5.79
C THR A 295 14.36 -5.31 -7.14
N GLY A 296 13.70 -5.80 -8.17
CA GLY A 296 14.33 -6.36 -9.37
C GLY A 296 14.03 -5.68 -10.71
N ARG A 297 13.53 -4.45 -10.77
CA ARG A 297 13.18 -3.81 -12.05
C ARG A 297 14.29 -3.03 -12.77
N ASN A 298 15.52 -3.08 -12.32
CA ASN A 298 16.64 -2.48 -13.03
C ASN A 298 17.85 -3.42 -13.04
N LEU A 299 17.82 -4.41 -13.90
CA LEU A 299 18.96 -5.07 -14.52
C LEU A 299 18.67 -5.20 -15.99
#